data_72b2408f78496486cb5e95712e2c1f2f
#
_entry.id   72b2408f78496486cb5e95712e2c1f2f
#
_cell.length_a   1.000
_cell.length_b   1.000
_cell.length_c   1.000
_cell.angle_alpha   90.00
_cell.angle_beta   90.00
_cell.angle_gamma   90.00
#
_symmetry.space_group_name_H-M   'P 1'
#
loop_
_entity.id
_entity.type
_entity.pdbx_description
1 polymer ?
#
loop_
_entity_poly.entity_id
_entity_poly.type
_entity_poly.pdbx_seq_one_letter_code
_entity_poly.pdbx_strand_id
1 'polypeptide(L)'
;LKLPSRHGTVIVLADRSLSMPPEASQRQQEVIELIRQGMQGQDRLGVVTFGQTAVVERPPDVGPVQPWVQQVAGDASNLSQAITRGISLLPAKGPARLLILSDGRWTGSDPAVVAGQAASRAVPIDYRYMGRPVSNDLAIEHFEAPRQVSPGESFMISAWVRSPVGQEVSYELHRDQTLIASGRREMASGVSRMLFRDIIAADESQTGQMRRYTLHITGQGEDPVPENNLAKMLVGVDEAAAVLVVTQSPQGSGRGLANLLRKGGLKVVTRQPGTTEWSLEQLS
;
A
#
# COMPACT_ATOMS: atom_id res chain seq x y z
N LEU A 1 -7.33 49.55 -27.69
CA LEU A 1 -7.56 48.57 -26.59
C LEU A 1 -7.03 47.22 -27.06
N LYS A 2 -5.84 46.78 -26.56
CA LYS A 2 -5.42 45.38 -26.71
C LYS A 2 -6.21 44.57 -25.70
N LEU A 3 -7.15 43.74 -26.15
CA LEU A 3 -7.77 42.73 -25.31
C LEU A 3 -6.65 41.78 -24.82
N PRO A 4 -6.58 41.50 -23.52
CA PRO A 4 -5.59 40.54 -23.04
C PRO A 4 -5.84 39.18 -23.72
N SER A 5 -4.89 38.72 -24.51
CA SER A 5 -4.91 37.38 -25.09
C SER A 5 -4.88 36.37 -23.92
N ARG A 6 -6.00 35.71 -23.69
CA ARG A 6 -6.10 34.69 -22.62
C ARG A 6 -5.61 33.36 -23.18
N HIS A 7 -4.29 33.16 -23.13
CA HIS A 7 -3.72 31.86 -23.45
C HIS A 7 -3.94 30.92 -22.27
N GLY A 8 -4.52 29.76 -22.53
CA GLY A 8 -4.75 28.72 -21.56
C GLY A 8 -3.50 27.86 -21.29
N THR A 9 -3.38 27.34 -20.08
CA THR A 9 -2.37 26.33 -19.74
C THR A 9 -3.06 25.09 -19.21
N VAL A 10 -2.81 23.95 -19.85
CA VAL A 10 -3.29 22.64 -19.40
C VAL A 10 -2.09 21.80 -18.96
N ILE A 11 -2.18 21.23 -17.77
CA ILE A 11 -1.20 20.24 -17.32
C ILE A 11 -1.91 18.90 -17.22
N VAL A 12 -1.41 17.91 -17.95
CA VAL A 12 -1.90 16.53 -17.87
C VAL A 12 -1.05 15.77 -16.86
N LEU A 13 -1.72 15.10 -15.92
CA LEU A 13 -1.12 14.22 -14.93
C LEU A 13 -1.43 12.78 -15.34
N ALA A 14 -0.43 12.06 -15.88
CA ALA A 14 -0.60 10.73 -16.43
C ALA A 14 -0.07 9.66 -15.48
N ASP A 15 -0.96 8.81 -14.99
CA ASP A 15 -0.65 7.70 -14.10
C ASP A 15 0.06 6.57 -14.88
N ARG A 16 1.21 6.15 -14.38
CA ARG A 16 2.01 5.06 -14.92
C ARG A 16 2.25 3.94 -13.91
N SER A 17 1.39 3.86 -12.90
CA SER A 17 1.44 2.77 -11.93
C SER A 17 1.04 1.43 -12.55
N LEU A 18 1.45 0.34 -11.90
CA LEU A 18 1.16 -1.03 -12.34
C LEU A 18 -0.33 -1.39 -12.31
N SER A 19 -1.15 -0.63 -11.57
CA SER A 19 -2.61 -0.80 -11.57
C SER A 19 -3.28 -0.36 -12.88
N MET A 20 -2.60 0.46 -13.67
CA MET A 20 -3.10 0.91 -14.98
C MET A 20 -3.15 -0.24 -16.00
N PRO A 21 -4.10 -0.22 -16.94
CA PRO A 21 -4.15 -1.21 -18.01
C PRO A 21 -2.88 -1.18 -18.90
N PRO A 22 -2.50 -2.30 -19.51
CA PRO A 22 -1.29 -2.35 -20.36
C PRO A 22 -1.29 -1.30 -21.48
N GLU A 23 -2.47 -1.03 -22.06
CA GLU A 23 -2.64 -0.04 -23.13
C GLU A 23 -2.80 1.41 -22.62
N ALA A 24 -2.75 1.64 -21.30
CA ALA A 24 -2.99 2.98 -20.73
C ALA A 24 -2.04 4.03 -21.29
N SER A 25 -0.77 3.68 -21.47
CA SER A 25 0.25 4.59 -22.01
C SER A 25 -0.12 5.11 -23.40
N GLN A 26 -0.59 4.23 -24.28
CA GLN A 26 -1.05 4.61 -25.61
C GLN A 26 -2.30 5.48 -25.54
N ARG A 27 -3.31 5.07 -24.74
CA ARG A 27 -4.55 5.85 -24.57
C ARG A 27 -4.29 7.23 -23.96
N GLN A 28 -3.36 7.35 -23.05
CA GLN A 28 -2.94 8.63 -22.48
C GLN A 28 -2.34 9.54 -23.55
N GLN A 29 -1.45 9.01 -24.40
CA GLN A 29 -0.86 9.76 -25.51
C GLN A 29 -1.91 10.23 -26.52
N GLU A 30 -2.88 9.39 -26.86
CA GLU A 30 -4.01 9.74 -27.73
C GLU A 30 -4.82 10.91 -27.15
N VAL A 31 -5.11 10.87 -25.84
CA VAL A 31 -5.82 11.97 -25.15
C VAL A 31 -5.02 13.27 -25.17
N ILE A 32 -3.72 13.19 -24.92
CA ILE A 32 -2.82 14.33 -24.92
C ILE A 32 -2.75 14.95 -26.34
N GLU A 33 -2.70 14.12 -27.36
CA GLU A 33 -2.68 14.60 -28.74
C GLU A 33 -4.02 15.24 -29.13
N LEU A 34 -5.16 14.69 -28.72
CA LEU A 34 -6.48 15.30 -28.90
C LEU A 34 -6.59 16.67 -28.24
N ILE A 35 -6.05 16.82 -27.01
CA ILE A 35 -5.99 18.11 -26.33
C ILE A 35 -5.16 19.09 -27.13
N ARG A 36 -3.98 18.68 -27.58
CA ARG A 36 -3.09 19.51 -28.41
C ARG A 36 -3.76 19.99 -29.69
N GLN A 37 -4.49 19.12 -30.36
CA GLN A 37 -5.22 19.48 -31.60
C GLN A 37 -6.35 20.50 -31.34
N GLY A 38 -6.97 20.47 -30.16
CA GLY A 38 -7.99 21.44 -29.74
C GLY A 38 -7.43 22.78 -29.25
N MET A 39 -6.13 22.88 -29.00
CA MET A 39 -5.48 24.10 -28.50
C MET A 39 -5.27 25.13 -29.60
N GLN A 40 -5.36 26.41 -29.21
CA GLN A 40 -5.23 27.53 -30.14
C GLN A 40 -3.94 28.34 -29.86
N GLY A 41 -3.25 28.67 -30.95
CA GLY A 41 -2.20 29.68 -31.01
C GLY A 41 -1.13 29.58 -29.95
N GLN A 42 -1.32 30.21 -28.81
CA GLN A 42 -0.33 30.34 -27.72
C GLN A 42 -0.72 29.53 -26.46
N ASP A 43 -1.72 28.65 -26.56
CA ASP A 43 -2.07 27.75 -25.46
C ASP A 43 -0.90 26.79 -25.16
N ARG A 44 -0.67 26.49 -23.90
CA ARG A 44 0.45 25.68 -23.44
C ARG A 44 0.00 24.36 -22.84
N LEU A 45 0.66 23.30 -23.23
CA LEU A 45 0.45 21.96 -22.71
C LEU A 45 1.69 21.45 -21.98
N GLY A 46 1.54 21.13 -20.71
CA GLY A 46 2.54 20.44 -19.91
C GLY A 46 2.09 19.02 -19.58
N VAL A 47 3.03 18.14 -19.31
CA VAL A 47 2.78 16.76 -18.93
C VAL A 47 3.64 16.38 -17.72
N VAL A 48 2.99 15.79 -16.72
CA VAL A 48 3.62 15.15 -15.55
C VAL A 48 3.24 13.69 -15.59
N THR A 49 4.22 12.80 -15.56
CA THR A 49 3.98 11.37 -15.36
C THR A 49 4.21 11.02 -13.91
N PHE A 50 3.47 10.08 -13.36
CA PHE A 50 3.62 9.68 -11.97
C PHE A 50 3.38 8.18 -11.75
N GLY A 51 4.02 7.68 -10.72
CA GLY A 51 3.91 6.38 -10.10
C GLY A 51 4.34 6.57 -8.65
N GLN A 52 5.41 5.94 -8.19
CA GLN A 52 5.99 6.18 -6.87
C GLN A 52 6.40 7.65 -6.67
N THR A 53 6.90 8.28 -7.72
CA THR A 53 7.25 9.70 -7.75
C THR A 53 6.61 10.38 -8.95
N ALA A 54 6.46 11.73 -8.89
CA ALA A 54 5.96 12.52 -10.00
C ALA A 54 7.10 13.24 -10.71
N VAL A 55 7.20 13.06 -12.03
CA VAL A 55 8.26 13.59 -12.89
C VAL A 55 7.64 14.49 -13.97
N VAL A 56 8.27 15.63 -14.22
CA VAL A 56 7.89 16.50 -15.34
C VAL A 56 8.40 15.88 -16.63
N GLU A 57 7.49 15.32 -17.39
CA GLU A 57 7.77 14.77 -18.72
C GLU A 57 7.98 15.89 -19.73
N ARG A 58 7.15 16.93 -19.61
CA ARG A 58 7.18 18.11 -20.46
C ARG A 58 6.75 19.35 -19.69
N PRO A 59 7.58 20.39 -19.63
CA PRO A 59 7.14 21.71 -19.16
C PRO A 59 6.04 22.29 -20.08
N PRO A 60 5.19 23.22 -19.57
CA PRO A 60 4.18 23.87 -20.39
C PRO A 60 4.78 24.60 -21.60
N ASP A 61 4.47 24.11 -22.78
CA ASP A 61 4.99 24.64 -24.06
C ASP A 61 3.95 24.52 -25.19
N VAL A 62 4.14 25.25 -26.28
CA VAL A 62 3.29 25.33 -27.46
C VAL A 62 3.61 24.23 -28.49
N GLY A 63 4.79 23.60 -28.43
CA GLY A 63 5.28 22.65 -29.43
C GLY A 63 4.57 21.28 -29.40
N PRO A 64 4.99 20.35 -30.26
CA PRO A 64 4.45 18.99 -30.32
C PRO A 64 4.77 18.21 -29.03
N VAL A 65 3.90 17.26 -28.68
CA VAL A 65 4.14 16.34 -27.57
C VAL A 65 4.96 15.14 -28.07
N GLN A 66 6.04 14.84 -27.39
CA GLN A 66 6.87 13.66 -27.69
C GLN A 66 6.37 12.45 -26.88
N PRO A 67 6.66 11.20 -27.30
CA PRO A 67 6.44 10.02 -26.50
C PRO A 67 7.15 10.09 -25.13
N TRP A 68 6.71 9.25 -24.19
CA TRP A 68 7.30 9.17 -22.85
C TRP A 68 8.82 8.90 -22.91
N VAL A 69 9.59 9.76 -22.25
CA VAL A 69 11.07 9.64 -22.16
C VAL A 69 11.47 9.25 -20.73
N GLN A 70 10.74 9.75 -19.73
CA GLN A 70 11.09 9.52 -18.34
C GLN A 70 10.63 8.14 -17.87
N GLN A 71 11.46 7.47 -17.09
CA GLN A 71 11.09 6.23 -16.40
C GLN A 71 10.51 6.57 -15.03
N VAL A 72 9.38 5.94 -14.71
CA VAL A 72 8.70 6.11 -13.43
C VAL A 72 8.51 4.72 -12.82
N ALA A 73 8.90 4.54 -11.55
CA ALA A 73 8.63 3.32 -10.82
C ALA A 73 7.12 3.19 -10.59
N GLY A 74 6.54 2.08 -11.05
CA GLY A 74 5.08 1.88 -11.12
C GLY A 74 4.47 1.15 -9.92
N ASP A 75 5.24 0.77 -8.92
CA ASP A 75 4.83 0.02 -7.73
C ASP A 75 3.99 0.82 -6.73
N ALA A 76 3.81 2.11 -6.98
CA ALA A 76 2.96 3.01 -6.21
C ALA A 76 2.32 4.06 -7.15
N SER A 77 1.27 4.77 -6.68
CA SER A 77 0.58 5.84 -7.40
C SER A 77 0.44 7.08 -6.51
N ASN A 78 1.47 7.94 -6.49
CA ASN A 78 1.51 9.14 -5.65
C ASN A 78 0.82 10.33 -6.31
N LEU A 79 -0.51 10.26 -6.36
CA LEU A 79 -1.36 11.29 -6.97
C LEU A 79 -1.20 12.66 -6.30
N SER A 80 -1.02 12.71 -4.97
CA SER A 80 -0.81 13.96 -4.24
C SER A 80 0.43 14.71 -4.73
N GLN A 81 1.53 13.99 -4.94
CA GLN A 81 2.76 14.57 -5.48
C GLN A 81 2.57 15.04 -6.93
N ALA A 82 1.81 14.27 -7.74
CA ALA A 82 1.50 14.65 -9.12
C ALA A 82 0.71 15.96 -9.19
N ILE A 83 -0.34 16.10 -8.37
CA ILE A 83 -1.13 17.34 -8.30
C ILE A 83 -0.25 18.51 -7.85
N THR A 84 0.57 18.33 -6.81
CA THR A 84 1.52 19.36 -6.32
C THR A 84 2.45 19.81 -7.44
N ARG A 85 3.02 18.87 -8.17
CA ARG A 85 3.92 19.14 -9.29
C ARG A 85 3.19 19.86 -10.41
N GLY A 86 1.98 19.42 -10.75
CA GLY A 86 1.13 20.05 -11.76
C GLY A 86 0.82 21.50 -11.41
N ILE A 87 0.40 21.77 -10.16
CA ILE A 87 0.15 23.14 -9.67
C ILE A 87 1.40 24.03 -9.78
N SER A 88 2.59 23.50 -9.50
CA SER A 88 3.84 24.24 -9.56
C SER A 88 4.24 24.69 -10.98
N LEU A 89 3.73 24.00 -12.00
CA LEU A 89 3.97 24.33 -13.41
C LEU A 89 2.98 25.36 -13.98
N LEU A 90 1.92 25.67 -13.26
CA LEU A 90 0.90 26.60 -13.74
C LEU A 90 1.39 28.05 -13.63
N PRO A 91 1.01 28.91 -14.58
CA PRO A 91 1.33 30.31 -14.51
C PRO A 91 0.61 30.99 -13.33
N ALA A 92 1.19 32.06 -12.79
CA ALA A 92 0.62 32.83 -11.69
C ALA A 92 -0.70 33.54 -12.08
N LYS A 93 -0.90 33.80 -13.37
CA LYS A 93 -2.08 34.48 -13.92
C LYS A 93 -2.48 33.86 -15.25
N GLY A 94 -3.77 33.84 -15.53
CA GLY A 94 -4.35 33.33 -16.76
C GLY A 94 -5.16 32.04 -16.56
N PRO A 95 -5.90 31.59 -17.57
CA PRO A 95 -6.67 30.35 -17.50
C PRO A 95 -5.73 29.16 -17.34
N ALA A 96 -6.01 28.33 -16.35
CA ALA A 96 -5.19 27.14 -16.06
C ALA A 96 -6.09 25.97 -15.67
N ARG A 97 -5.69 24.75 -15.99
CA ARG A 97 -6.44 23.52 -15.72
C ARG A 97 -5.50 22.34 -15.51
N LEU A 98 -5.85 21.45 -14.61
CA LEU A 98 -5.23 20.14 -14.48
C LEU A 98 -6.16 19.08 -15.07
N LEU A 99 -5.61 18.08 -15.75
CA LEU A 99 -6.33 16.89 -16.17
C LEU A 99 -5.60 15.66 -15.64
N ILE A 100 -6.29 14.85 -14.85
CA ILE A 100 -5.77 13.59 -14.32
C ILE A 100 -6.24 12.44 -15.22
N LEU A 101 -5.29 11.60 -15.66
CA LEU A 101 -5.52 10.37 -16.41
C LEU A 101 -5.06 9.20 -15.55
N SER A 102 -5.96 8.54 -14.81
CA SER A 102 -5.65 7.51 -13.80
C SER A 102 -6.82 6.54 -13.64
N ASP A 103 -6.58 5.41 -12.99
CA ASP A 103 -7.62 4.48 -12.52
C ASP A 103 -8.23 4.89 -11.18
N GLY A 104 -7.76 6.00 -10.59
CA GLY A 104 -8.26 6.53 -9.32
C GLY A 104 -7.69 5.85 -8.09
N ARG A 105 -6.86 4.83 -8.22
CA ARG A 105 -6.14 4.23 -7.10
C ARG A 105 -4.93 5.09 -6.77
N TRP A 106 -4.73 5.38 -5.49
CA TRP A 106 -3.60 6.19 -5.05
C TRP A 106 -2.96 5.61 -3.79
N THR A 107 -1.68 5.93 -3.62
CA THR A 107 -0.87 5.58 -2.45
C THR A 107 -0.25 6.83 -1.84
N GLY A 108 0.10 6.76 -0.56
CA GLY A 108 0.70 7.89 0.15
C GLY A 108 -0.34 8.84 0.75
N SER A 109 -0.11 10.14 0.65
CA SER A 109 -0.96 11.17 1.25
C SER A 109 -2.28 11.34 0.50
N ASP A 110 -3.35 11.70 1.21
CA ASP A 110 -4.66 11.96 0.62
C ASP A 110 -4.60 13.08 -0.43
N PRO A 111 -4.93 12.81 -1.70
CA PRO A 111 -4.91 13.81 -2.76
C PRO A 111 -5.94 14.93 -2.58
N ALA A 112 -6.99 14.72 -1.79
CA ALA A 112 -8.02 15.74 -1.52
C ALA A 112 -7.43 16.99 -0.86
N VAL A 113 -6.42 16.84 -0.01
CA VAL A 113 -5.75 17.96 0.65
C VAL A 113 -5.08 18.88 -0.38
N VAL A 114 -4.39 18.30 -1.35
CA VAL A 114 -3.69 19.08 -2.39
C VAL A 114 -4.67 19.59 -3.45
N ALA A 115 -5.74 18.87 -3.74
CA ALA A 115 -6.82 19.34 -4.60
C ALA A 115 -7.49 20.59 -4.03
N GLY A 116 -7.62 20.70 -2.69
CA GLY A 116 -8.06 21.94 -2.01
C GLY A 116 -7.17 23.14 -2.30
N GLN A 117 -5.86 22.95 -2.46
CA GLN A 117 -4.93 24.03 -2.85
C GLN A 117 -5.16 24.49 -4.30
N ALA A 118 -5.47 23.59 -5.23
CA ALA A 118 -5.85 23.95 -6.58
C ALA A 118 -7.17 24.75 -6.59
N ALA A 119 -8.15 24.31 -5.81
CA ALA A 119 -9.44 25.00 -5.68
C ALA A 119 -9.29 26.42 -5.12
N SER A 120 -8.44 26.63 -4.10
CA SER A 120 -8.15 27.96 -3.55
C SER A 120 -7.50 28.92 -4.56
N ARG A 121 -6.86 28.39 -5.58
CA ARG A 121 -6.28 29.13 -6.71
C ARG A 121 -7.22 29.23 -7.92
N ALA A 122 -8.48 28.78 -7.79
CA ALA A 122 -9.46 28.68 -8.86
C ALA A 122 -8.95 27.88 -10.08
N VAL A 123 -8.14 26.84 -9.84
CA VAL A 123 -7.63 25.91 -10.86
C VAL A 123 -8.54 24.67 -10.88
N PRO A 124 -9.33 24.47 -11.94
CA PRO A 124 -10.13 23.25 -12.09
C PRO A 124 -9.24 22.03 -12.25
N ILE A 125 -9.67 20.91 -11.64
CA ILE A 125 -9.10 19.59 -11.84
C ILE A 125 -10.15 18.73 -12.54
N ASP A 126 -9.89 18.36 -13.77
CA ASP A 126 -10.68 17.37 -14.49
C ASP A 126 -10.08 15.99 -14.29
N TYR A 127 -10.91 14.98 -14.40
CA TYR A 127 -10.52 13.60 -14.23
C TYR A 127 -11.07 12.74 -15.34
N ARG A 128 -10.23 11.92 -15.95
CA ARG A 128 -10.65 10.88 -16.89
C ARG A 128 -10.23 9.52 -16.36
N TYR A 129 -11.21 8.70 -16.06
CA TYR A 129 -11.00 7.33 -15.61
C TYR A 129 -10.39 6.47 -16.72
N MET A 130 -9.31 5.77 -16.41
CA MET A 130 -8.55 4.93 -17.32
C MET A 130 -8.21 3.57 -16.68
N GLY A 131 -9.12 3.04 -15.89
CA GLY A 131 -8.91 1.76 -15.22
C GLY A 131 -9.13 0.55 -16.11
N ARG A 132 -8.72 -0.60 -15.61
CA ARG A 132 -9.03 -1.90 -16.22
C ARG A 132 -10.51 -2.23 -16.07
N PRO A 133 -11.11 -3.01 -16.99
CA PRO A 133 -12.43 -3.56 -16.75
C PRO A 133 -12.43 -4.41 -15.48
N VAL A 134 -13.27 -4.05 -14.52
CA VAL A 134 -13.37 -4.79 -13.23
C VAL A 134 -14.39 -5.93 -13.25
N SER A 135 -14.92 -6.27 -14.40
CA SER A 135 -16.01 -7.25 -14.52
C SER A 135 -15.64 -8.67 -14.08
N ASN A 136 -14.35 -9.00 -13.95
CA ASN A 136 -13.90 -10.33 -13.51
C ASN A 136 -12.68 -10.25 -12.59
N ASP A 137 -12.55 -9.20 -11.79
CA ASP A 137 -11.41 -8.92 -10.92
C ASP A 137 -11.58 -9.63 -9.56
N LEU A 138 -10.79 -10.66 -9.33
CA LEU A 138 -10.60 -11.28 -8.01
C LEU A 138 -9.57 -10.46 -7.23
N ALA A 139 -9.87 -10.00 -6.03
CA ALA A 139 -9.00 -9.07 -5.32
C ALA A 139 -8.91 -9.36 -3.82
N ILE A 140 -7.73 -9.19 -3.23
CA ILE A 140 -7.56 -9.07 -1.79
C ILE A 140 -7.78 -7.61 -1.41
N GLU A 141 -8.93 -7.29 -0.80
CA GLU A 141 -9.26 -5.91 -0.39
C GLU A 141 -8.58 -5.50 0.91
N HIS A 142 -8.50 -6.45 1.86
CA HIS A 142 -7.85 -6.25 3.15
C HIS A 142 -7.07 -7.49 3.56
N PHE A 143 -5.91 -7.28 4.16
CA PHE A 143 -5.07 -8.33 4.71
C PHE A 143 -4.46 -7.84 6.01
N GLU A 144 -4.83 -8.43 7.15
CA GLU A 144 -4.47 -7.94 8.46
C GLU A 144 -4.14 -9.06 9.46
N ALA A 145 -3.29 -8.75 10.41
CA ALA A 145 -2.97 -9.52 11.59
C ALA A 145 -2.63 -8.56 12.75
N PRO A 146 -2.46 -9.03 13.98
CA PRO A 146 -1.88 -8.23 15.06
C PRO A 146 -0.53 -7.65 14.64
N ARG A 147 -0.27 -6.39 15.01
CA ARG A 147 1.01 -5.73 14.68
C ARG A 147 2.21 -6.39 15.37
N GLN A 148 1.97 -6.96 16.55
CA GLN A 148 2.95 -7.65 17.38
C GLN A 148 2.33 -8.91 17.93
N VAL A 149 3.11 -9.99 18.05
CA VAL A 149 2.71 -11.30 18.56
C VAL A 149 3.78 -11.86 19.46
N SER A 150 3.38 -12.58 20.51
CA SER A 150 4.30 -13.27 21.40
C SER A 150 4.69 -14.65 20.83
N PRO A 151 5.96 -15.05 20.93
CA PRO A 151 6.38 -16.39 20.55
C PRO A 151 5.61 -17.49 21.31
N GLY A 152 5.18 -18.52 20.62
CA GLY A 152 4.42 -19.65 21.19
C GLY A 152 2.92 -19.37 21.33
N GLU A 153 2.45 -18.13 21.12
CA GLU A 153 1.04 -17.81 21.12
C GLU A 153 0.44 -17.89 19.72
N SER A 154 -0.79 -18.39 19.64
CA SER A 154 -1.50 -18.45 18.38
C SER A 154 -2.23 -17.14 18.11
N PHE A 155 -2.17 -16.66 16.90
CA PHE A 155 -2.89 -15.48 16.44
C PHE A 155 -3.64 -15.73 15.15
N MET A 156 -4.60 -14.84 14.88
CA MET A 156 -5.44 -14.92 13.69
C MET A 156 -4.97 -13.90 12.65
N ILE A 157 -4.98 -14.37 11.41
CA ILE A 157 -4.73 -13.57 10.21
C ILE A 157 -6.05 -13.55 9.44
N SER A 158 -6.49 -12.36 9.02
CA SER A 158 -7.73 -12.15 8.28
C SER A 158 -7.45 -11.59 6.91
N ALA A 159 -8.13 -12.12 5.89
CA ALA A 159 -8.15 -11.55 4.56
C ALA A 159 -9.59 -11.37 4.08
N TRP A 160 -9.90 -10.24 3.49
CA TRP A 160 -11.16 -9.99 2.79
C TRP A 160 -10.88 -10.08 1.29
N VAL A 161 -11.52 -11.03 0.67
CA VAL A 161 -11.35 -11.33 -0.76
C VAL A 161 -12.67 -11.02 -1.46
N ARG A 162 -12.60 -10.13 -2.45
CA ARG A 162 -13.72 -9.84 -3.34
C ARG A 162 -13.64 -10.76 -4.56
N SER A 163 -14.69 -11.53 -4.78
CA SER A 163 -14.86 -12.33 -5.99
C SER A 163 -15.99 -11.76 -6.84
N PRO A 164 -15.80 -11.56 -8.14
CA PRO A 164 -16.84 -11.01 -9.03
C PRO A 164 -18.00 -11.98 -9.24
N VAL A 165 -17.71 -13.27 -9.20
CA VAL A 165 -18.66 -14.37 -9.39
C VAL A 165 -18.46 -15.45 -8.33
N GLY A 166 -19.43 -16.35 -8.20
CA GLY A 166 -19.22 -17.58 -7.42
C GLY A 166 -18.19 -18.47 -8.12
N GLN A 167 -17.07 -18.77 -7.44
CA GLN A 167 -15.98 -19.59 -7.99
C GLN A 167 -15.14 -20.26 -6.91
N GLU A 168 -14.44 -21.30 -7.30
CA GLU A 168 -13.39 -21.89 -6.48
C GLU A 168 -12.12 -21.01 -6.57
N VAL A 169 -11.59 -20.61 -5.42
CA VAL A 169 -10.38 -19.80 -5.29
C VAL A 169 -9.31 -20.63 -4.57
N SER A 170 -8.16 -20.79 -5.21
CA SER A 170 -6.98 -21.37 -4.61
C SER A 170 -6.24 -20.30 -3.82
N TYR A 171 -5.60 -20.69 -2.70
CA TYR A 171 -4.83 -19.76 -1.89
C TYR A 171 -3.55 -20.40 -1.36
N GLU A 172 -2.53 -19.55 -1.17
CA GLU A 172 -1.28 -19.87 -0.49
C GLU A 172 -0.92 -18.72 0.47
N LEU A 173 -0.71 -19.07 1.74
CA LEU A 173 -0.23 -18.15 2.78
C LEU A 173 1.18 -18.55 3.17
N HIS A 174 2.11 -17.64 3.01
CA HIS A 174 3.51 -17.81 3.39
C HIS A 174 3.89 -16.88 4.55
N ARG A 175 4.73 -17.39 5.46
CA ARG A 175 5.50 -16.60 6.42
C ARG A 175 6.96 -16.64 5.98
N ASP A 176 7.49 -15.49 5.57
CA ASP A 176 8.80 -15.36 4.92
C ASP A 176 8.89 -16.29 3.68
N GLN A 177 9.56 -17.44 3.79
CA GLN A 177 9.65 -18.45 2.74
C GLN A 177 8.90 -19.75 3.09
N THR A 178 8.29 -19.82 4.27
CA THR A 178 7.62 -21.04 4.76
C THR A 178 6.14 -20.98 4.42
N LEU A 179 5.63 -22.04 3.78
CA LEU A 179 4.20 -22.20 3.52
C LEU A 179 3.47 -22.52 4.82
N ILE A 180 2.54 -21.65 5.23
CA ILE A 180 1.73 -21.78 6.46
C ILE A 180 0.39 -22.45 6.18
N ALA A 181 -0.25 -22.07 5.08
CA ALA A 181 -1.52 -22.65 4.67
C ALA A 181 -1.67 -22.58 3.15
N SER A 182 -2.28 -23.63 2.59
CA SER A 182 -2.69 -23.66 1.19
C SER A 182 -3.98 -24.47 1.04
N GLY A 183 -4.74 -24.19 0.01
CA GLY A 183 -5.96 -24.94 -0.28
C GLY A 183 -6.81 -24.29 -1.33
N ARG A 184 -8.06 -24.77 -1.42
CA ARG A 184 -9.10 -24.23 -2.29
C ARG A 184 -10.34 -23.94 -1.47
N ARG A 185 -11.07 -22.92 -1.85
CA ARG A 185 -12.28 -22.51 -1.19
C ARG A 185 -13.30 -21.99 -2.18
N GLU A 186 -14.53 -22.51 -2.08
CA GLU A 186 -15.66 -21.93 -2.79
C GLU A 186 -15.99 -20.56 -2.20
N MET A 187 -16.05 -19.56 -3.06
CA MET A 187 -16.42 -18.19 -2.71
C MET A 187 -17.65 -17.77 -3.46
N ALA A 188 -18.61 -17.17 -2.75
CA ALA A 188 -19.75 -16.52 -3.38
C ALA A 188 -19.29 -15.20 -4.06
N SER A 189 -20.13 -14.70 -4.97
CA SER A 189 -19.97 -13.33 -5.49
C SER A 189 -20.07 -12.32 -4.35
N GLY A 190 -19.18 -11.31 -4.38
CA GLY A 190 -19.06 -10.30 -3.33
C GLY A 190 -17.80 -10.49 -2.49
N VAL A 191 -17.82 -9.93 -1.26
CA VAL A 191 -16.69 -9.98 -0.35
C VAL A 191 -16.84 -11.14 0.63
N SER A 192 -15.83 -11.99 0.69
CA SER A 192 -15.74 -13.12 1.62
C SER A 192 -14.54 -12.96 2.54
N ARG A 193 -14.70 -13.34 3.81
CA ARG A 193 -13.62 -13.33 4.78
C ARG A 193 -12.94 -14.69 4.86
N MET A 194 -11.61 -14.70 4.71
CA MET A 194 -10.74 -15.84 5.00
C MET A 194 -10.05 -15.64 6.34
N LEU A 195 -9.97 -16.71 7.13
CA LEU A 195 -9.29 -16.71 8.42
C LEU A 195 -8.22 -17.79 8.43
N PHE A 196 -7.04 -17.40 8.86
CA PHE A 196 -5.90 -18.29 9.05
C PHE A 196 -5.41 -18.19 10.49
N ARG A 197 -4.81 -19.25 10.98
CA ARG A 197 -4.18 -19.29 12.30
C ARG A 197 -2.71 -19.62 12.12
N ASP A 198 -1.85 -18.89 12.82
CA ASP A 198 -0.43 -19.20 12.85
C ASP A 198 0.12 -19.11 14.28
N ILE A 199 1.27 -19.74 14.49
CA ILE A 199 2.05 -19.76 15.73
C ILE A 199 3.52 -19.60 15.34
N ILE A 200 4.20 -18.62 15.88
CA ILE A 200 5.64 -18.46 15.70
C ILE A 200 6.31 -19.20 16.88
N ALA A 201 7.05 -20.26 16.60
CA ALA A 201 7.71 -21.03 17.63
C ALA A 201 8.77 -20.20 18.37
N ALA A 202 8.96 -20.47 19.66
CA ALA A 202 9.89 -19.69 20.50
C ALA A 202 11.36 -19.82 20.09
N ASP A 203 11.73 -20.94 19.47
CA ASP A 203 13.06 -21.22 18.93
C ASP A 203 13.30 -20.55 17.56
N GLU A 204 12.25 -20.24 16.82
CA GLU A 204 12.29 -19.48 15.57
C GLU A 204 12.30 -17.96 15.80
N SER A 205 12.06 -17.52 17.05
CA SER A 205 11.96 -16.11 17.39
C SER A 205 13.33 -15.52 17.77
N GLN A 206 13.94 -14.79 16.84
CA GLN A 206 14.92 -13.78 17.25
C GLN A 206 14.14 -12.52 17.61
N THR A 207 14.30 -12.07 18.85
CA THR A 207 13.65 -10.88 19.39
C THR A 207 13.79 -9.66 18.48
N GLY A 208 12.71 -8.93 18.30
CA GLY A 208 12.68 -7.72 17.48
C GLY A 208 12.66 -7.96 15.96
N GLN A 209 12.52 -9.20 15.53
CA GLN A 209 12.38 -9.49 14.08
C GLN A 209 10.95 -9.26 13.58
N MET A 210 10.87 -8.72 12.39
CA MET A 210 9.64 -8.65 11.62
C MET A 210 9.49 -9.91 10.75
N ARG A 211 8.31 -10.52 10.78
CA ARG A 211 7.94 -11.62 9.89
C ARG A 211 7.06 -11.10 8.77
N ARG A 212 7.41 -11.43 7.54
CA ARG A 212 6.63 -11.04 6.37
C ARG A 212 5.62 -12.15 6.04
N TYR A 213 4.34 -11.77 6.05
CA TYR A 213 3.27 -12.62 5.55
C TYR A 213 2.92 -12.22 4.13
N THR A 214 2.75 -13.22 3.28
CA THR A 214 2.36 -13.05 1.88
C THR A 214 1.19 -13.99 1.60
N LEU A 215 0.06 -13.44 1.22
CA LEU A 215 -1.10 -14.19 0.76
C LEU A 215 -1.20 -14.03 -0.76
N HIS A 216 -1.28 -15.14 -1.46
CA HIS A 216 -1.57 -15.20 -2.88
C HIS A 216 -2.87 -15.97 -3.10
N ILE A 217 -3.73 -15.44 -3.96
CA ILE A 217 -4.99 -16.09 -4.36
C ILE A 217 -5.02 -16.24 -5.87
N THR A 218 -5.70 -17.28 -6.35
CA THR A 218 -5.88 -17.54 -7.79
C THR A 218 -7.31 -18.02 -8.02
N GLY A 219 -8.03 -17.32 -8.88
CA GLY A 219 -9.38 -17.67 -9.31
C GLY A 219 -9.41 -18.48 -10.60
N GLN A 220 -10.61 -18.64 -11.15
CA GLN A 220 -10.84 -19.27 -12.43
C GLN A 220 -10.92 -18.22 -13.55
N GLY A 221 -10.24 -18.49 -14.67
CA GLY A 221 -10.22 -17.60 -15.85
C GLY A 221 -9.17 -16.50 -15.81
N GLU A 222 -9.26 -15.56 -16.74
CA GLU A 222 -8.36 -14.41 -16.80
C GLU A 222 -8.79 -13.35 -15.79
N ASP A 223 -7.82 -12.93 -14.98
CA ASP A 223 -7.98 -11.82 -14.05
C ASP A 223 -7.42 -10.54 -14.67
N PRO A 224 -8.23 -9.46 -14.78
CA PRO A 224 -7.77 -8.21 -15.38
C PRO A 224 -6.76 -7.45 -14.52
N VAL A 225 -6.64 -7.77 -13.22
CA VAL A 225 -5.72 -7.10 -12.29
C VAL A 225 -5.03 -8.12 -11.37
N PRO A 226 -4.21 -9.03 -11.91
CA PRO A 226 -3.60 -10.12 -11.12
C PRO A 226 -2.67 -9.61 -10.00
N GLU A 227 -2.25 -8.35 -10.05
CA GLU A 227 -1.39 -7.74 -9.02
C GLU A 227 -2.10 -7.58 -7.67
N ASN A 228 -3.43 -7.44 -7.64
CA ASN A 228 -4.22 -7.32 -6.41
C ASN A 228 -4.58 -8.69 -5.79
N ASN A 229 -4.18 -9.77 -6.45
CA ASN A 229 -4.27 -11.13 -5.93
C ASN A 229 -3.13 -11.49 -4.97
N LEU A 230 -2.19 -10.58 -4.77
CA LEU A 230 -1.07 -10.72 -3.86
C LEU A 230 -1.09 -9.62 -2.81
N ALA A 231 -1.16 -10.00 -1.54
CA ALA A 231 -1.07 -9.08 -0.41
C ALA A 231 0.10 -9.43 0.50
N LYS A 232 0.74 -8.41 1.06
CA LYS A 232 1.88 -8.56 1.98
C LYS A 232 1.67 -7.71 3.22
N MET A 233 2.09 -8.24 4.38
CA MET A 233 2.13 -7.49 5.64
C MET A 233 3.32 -7.91 6.47
N LEU A 234 3.65 -7.10 7.48
CA LEU A 234 4.69 -7.37 8.45
C LEU A 234 4.07 -7.52 9.83
N VAL A 235 4.53 -8.54 10.57
CA VAL A 235 4.14 -8.80 11.95
C VAL A 235 5.40 -8.81 12.80
N GLY A 236 5.45 -7.95 13.83
CA GLY A 236 6.53 -7.91 14.80
C GLY A 236 6.46 -9.10 15.75
N VAL A 237 7.62 -9.62 16.13
CA VAL A 237 7.73 -10.68 17.15
C VAL A 237 8.30 -10.04 18.41
N ASP A 238 7.48 -10.00 19.46
CA ASP A 238 7.87 -9.47 20.76
C ASP A 238 8.84 -10.42 21.48
N GLU A 239 9.47 -9.92 22.52
CA GLU A 239 10.14 -10.81 23.47
C GLU A 239 9.10 -11.71 24.16
N ALA A 240 9.44 -12.97 24.31
CA ALA A 240 8.64 -13.85 25.15
C ALA A 240 8.56 -13.25 26.57
N ALA A 241 7.33 -12.97 27.01
CA ALA A 241 7.10 -12.44 28.35
C ALA A 241 7.80 -13.34 29.38
N ALA A 242 8.65 -12.76 30.22
CA ALA A 242 9.36 -13.49 31.26
C ALA A 242 8.55 -13.50 32.55
N VAL A 243 8.37 -14.67 33.13
CA VAL A 243 7.81 -14.79 34.49
C VAL A 243 8.91 -14.44 35.50
N LEU A 244 8.69 -13.39 36.29
CA LEU A 244 9.59 -13.03 37.36
C LEU A 244 9.24 -13.81 38.63
N VAL A 245 10.15 -14.65 39.09
CA VAL A 245 10.04 -15.35 40.38
C VAL A 245 10.91 -14.62 41.43
N VAL A 246 10.25 -13.93 42.36
CA VAL A 246 10.91 -13.27 43.49
C VAL A 246 10.93 -14.23 44.66
N THR A 247 12.12 -14.60 45.13
CA THR A 247 12.28 -15.57 46.23
C THR A 247 13.51 -15.23 47.07
N GLN A 248 13.39 -15.39 48.43
CA GLN A 248 14.51 -15.24 49.34
C GLN A 248 15.56 -16.35 49.16
N SER A 249 15.20 -17.49 48.62
CA SER A 249 16.06 -18.64 48.39
C SER A 249 16.05 -19.10 46.94
N PRO A 250 16.80 -18.42 46.04
CA PRO A 250 16.84 -18.77 44.62
C PRO A 250 17.40 -20.17 44.36
N GLN A 251 18.17 -20.70 45.27
CA GLN A 251 18.77 -22.05 45.19
C GLN A 251 17.97 -23.12 45.97
N GLY A 252 16.94 -22.74 46.75
CA GLY A 252 16.08 -23.62 47.53
C GLY A 252 14.71 -23.84 46.86
N SER A 253 13.63 -23.58 47.63
CA SER A 253 12.23 -23.79 47.17
C SER A 253 11.86 -22.96 45.93
N GLY A 254 12.44 -21.77 45.75
CA GLY A 254 12.23 -20.95 44.56
C GLY A 254 12.79 -21.57 43.26
N ARG A 255 13.85 -22.39 43.37
CA ARG A 255 14.40 -23.12 42.22
C ARG A 255 13.43 -24.18 41.69
N GLY A 256 12.71 -24.84 42.61
CA GLY A 256 11.71 -25.86 42.23
C GLY A 256 10.59 -25.26 41.36
N LEU A 257 10.04 -24.11 41.79
CA LEU A 257 9.03 -23.39 41.04
C LEU A 257 9.57 -22.87 39.70
N ALA A 258 10.72 -22.23 39.69
CA ALA A 258 11.35 -21.73 38.48
C ALA A 258 11.63 -22.85 37.45
N ASN A 259 12.07 -24.03 37.92
CA ASN A 259 12.31 -25.17 37.05
C ASN A 259 10.99 -25.76 36.52
N LEU A 260 9.92 -25.79 37.31
CA LEU A 260 8.60 -26.24 36.87
C LEU A 260 8.06 -25.34 35.74
N LEU A 261 8.15 -24.03 35.95
CA LEU A 261 7.73 -23.04 34.97
C LEU A 261 8.54 -23.13 33.68
N ARG A 262 9.87 -23.30 33.78
CA ARG A 262 10.74 -23.53 32.61
C ARG A 262 10.40 -24.81 31.86
N LYS A 263 10.09 -25.91 32.58
CA LYS A 263 9.60 -27.14 31.94
C LYS A 263 8.26 -26.99 31.25
N GLY A 264 7.45 -26.03 31.70
CA GLY A 264 6.22 -25.60 31.04
C GLY A 264 6.43 -24.67 29.83
N GLY A 265 7.69 -24.41 29.42
CA GLY A 265 8.02 -23.56 28.27
C GLY A 265 8.07 -22.06 28.56
N LEU A 266 7.98 -21.64 29.82
CA LEU A 266 8.00 -20.22 30.20
C LEU A 266 9.44 -19.72 30.39
N LYS A 267 9.74 -18.49 29.88
CA LYS A 267 10.98 -17.77 30.22
C LYS A 267 10.88 -17.31 31.68
N VAL A 268 11.81 -17.73 32.54
CA VAL A 268 11.76 -17.42 33.97
C VAL A 268 13.00 -16.69 34.43
N VAL A 269 12.83 -15.52 34.98
CA VAL A 269 13.88 -14.73 35.67
C VAL A 269 13.67 -14.87 37.17
N THR A 270 14.74 -15.22 37.90
CA THR A 270 14.68 -15.36 39.36
C THR A 270 15.46 -14.23 40.01
N ARG A 271 14.87 -13.54 40.98
CA ARG A 271 15.47 -12.42 41.72
C ARG A 271 15.26 -12.59 43.22
N GLN A 272 16.16 -11.99 44.04
CA GLN A 272 15.97 -11.89 45.46
C GLN A 272 15.24 -10.61 45.87
N PRO A 273 14.38 -10.62 46.87
CA PRO A 273 13.75 -9.41 47.40
C PRO A 273 14.82 -8.43 47.92
N GLY A 274 14.69 -7.15 47.58
CA GLY A 274 15.55 -6.08 48.10
C GLY A 274 16.90 -5.90 47.40
N THR A 275 17.23 -6.65 46.35
CA THR A 275 18.50 -6.52 45.63
C THR A 275 18.49 -5.56 44.45
N THR A 276 17.36 -4.97 44.12
CA THR A 276 17.25 -4.10 42.93
C THR A 276 16.17 -3.03 43.13
N GLU A 277 16.46 -1.79 42.75
CA GLU A 277 15.44 -0.78 42.48
C GLU A 277 14.66 -1.22 41.25
N TRP A 278 13.34 -1.33 41.37
CA TRP A 278 12.45 -1.73 40.29
C TRP A 278 12.25 -0.54 39.37
N SER A 279 12.80 -0.59 38.17
CA SER A 279 12.42 0.36 37.11
C SER A 279 11.30 -0.20 36.25
N LEU A 280 10.43 0.69 35.74
CA LEU A 280 9.35 0.32 34.83
C LEU A 280 9.87 -0.38 33.55
N GLU A 281 11.11 -0.06 33.11
CA GLU A 281 11.78 -0.70 31.97
C GLU A 281 12.21 -2.16 32.25
N GLN A 282 12.28 -2.59 33.50
CA GLN A 282 12.62 -3.96 33.88
C GLN A 282 11.37 -4.84 34.13
N LEU A 283 10.18 -4.23 34.10
CA LEU A 283 8.90 -4.87 34.31
C LEU A 283 8.06 -4.92 33.02
N SER A 284 8.47 -4.23 31.97
CA SER A 284 7.93 -4.29 30.60
C SER A 284 8.75 -5.31 29.78
#